data_bbb4394788875a20258ee97c6b027a73
#
_entry.id   bbb4394788875a20258ee97c6b027a73
#
_cell.length_a   1.000
_cell.length_b   1.000
_cell.length_c   1.000
_cell.angle_alpha   90.00
_cell.angle_beta   90.00
_cell.angle_gamma   90.00
#
_symmetry.space_group_name_H-M   'P 1'
#
loop_
_entity.id
_entity.type
_entity.pdbx_description
1 polymer ?
#
loop_
_entity_poly.entity_id
_entity_poly.type
_entity_poly.pdbx_seq_one_letter_code
_entity_poly.pdbx_strand_id
1 'polypeptide(L)'
;MRRLTALAIVALSGIVLTACSPSTVTPSAVKPSAVKPSAVKPSAVKPLLVGLIDKGSEASYHLGQPYPVVDLSGVAAQSGVFGGVVVNQTWEQLEPTQGTFNFSTLDASLAAVTAYNSKHANAPIGVRLRVFAAFVAPAWAKSLDGTPIAVPAHLRTDPGGTLGQWWKSGYRSAWASLQKALAARYDSNPVLREVAVSSCTTLTAEPFVMAPATVALATADWWTTGAQHNCLDGALQDYGPLTHTAIYYPMNPLSGSMTVTDEVMQRCASSSASGGPRCILANNALSPVSASTGRSAPVYAQMNSIWSAAPTATSIAFQMDGPDSATYCAALAVAVAHHAGSVELWPSTGDQPGYTSEPTATLAGWDNALRLGEAPAC
;
A
#
# COMPACT_ATOMS: atom_id res chain seq x y z
N MET A 1 27.31 58.16 -10.95
CA MET A 1 28.71 58.50 -10.62
C MET A 1 29.18 57.64 -9.44
N ARG A 2 30.43 57.21 -9.55
CA ARG A 2 31.28 56.44 -8.58
C ARG A 2 31.10 54.90 -8.60
N ARG A 3 31.98 54.30 -9.38
CA ARG A 3 32.49 52.93 -9.31
C ARG A 3 33.42 52.82 -8.07
N LEU A 4 33.37 51.70 -7.38
CA LEU A 4 34.44 51.28 -6.48
C LEU A 4 34.77 49.81 -6.83
N THR A 5 35.98 49.66 -7.32
CA THR A 5 36.70 48.44 -7.64
C THR A 5 37.36 47.93 -6.35
N ALA A 6 37.19 46.69 -5.96
CA ALA A 6 37.95 46.06 -4.90
C ALA A 6 38.85 44.95 -5.46
N LEU A 7 40.12 45.09 -5.19
CA LEU A 7 41.25 44.23 -5.55
C LEU A 7 41.26 42.98 -4.66
N ALA A 8 41.41 41.79 -5.25
CA ALA A 8 41.66 40.55 -4.52
C ALA A 8 43.17 40.29 -4.49
N ILE A 9 43.68 40.09 -3.30
CA ILE A 9 45.09 39.70 -3.06
C ILE A 9 45.12 38.17 -2.92
N VAL A 10 45.88 37.52 -3.79
CA VAL A 10 46.19 36.08 -3.73
C VAL A 10 47.43 35.89 -2.88
N ALA A 11 47.33 35.19 -1.76
CA ALA A 11 48.44 34.72 -0.97
C ALA A 11 48.83 33.29 -1.35
N LEU A 12 50.01 33.11 -1.92
CA LEU A 12 50.64 31.80 -2.14
C LEU A 12 51.26 31.32 -0.81
N SER A 13 50.78 30.19 -0.30
CA SER A 13 51.44 29.47 0.79
C SER A 13 52.15 28.24 0.23
N GLY A 14 53.49 28.23 0.38
CA GLY A 14 54.34 27.14 -0.06
C GLY A 14 54.17 25.88 0.78
N ILE A 15 54.06 24.74 0.11
CA ILE A 15 54.05 23.41 0.72
C ILE A 15 55.46 22.83 0.69
N VAL A 16 55.99 22.56 1.88
CA VAL A 16 57.26 21.83 2.08
C VAL A 16 56.99 20.36 1.96
N LEU A 17 57.55 19.71 0.95
CA LEU A 17 57.50 18.25 0.75
C LEU A 17 58.59 17.58 1.57
N THR A 18 58.23 16.88 2.63
CA THR A 18 59.13 15.97 3.36
C THR A 18 59.08 14.60 2.69
N ALA A 19 60.21 14.15 2.16
CA ALA A 19 60.33 12.83 1.55
C ALA A 19 60.39 11.74 2.65
N CYS A 20 59.40 10.83 2.67
CA CYS A 20 59.47 9.59 3.43
C CYS A 20 59.94 8.46 2.54
N SER A 21 61.01 7.74 3.00
CA SER A 21 61.55 6.56 2.35
C SER A 21 60.56 5.38 2.37
N PRO A 22 60.45 4.58 1.32
CA PRO A 22 59.58 3.43 1.30
C PRO A 22 60.16 2.24 2.05
N SER A 23 59.49 1.80 3.12
CA SER A 23 59.71 0.49 3.73
C SER A 23 59.06 -0.61 2.86
N THR A 24 59.87 -1.50 2.32
CA THR A 24 59.39 -2.67 1.57
C THR A 24 58.78 -3.69 2.53
N VAL A 25 57.44 -3.77 2.57
CA VAL A 25 56.70 -4.84 3.21
C VAL A 25 56.31 -5.86 2.13
N THR A 26 56.87 -7.07 2.24
CA THR A 26 56.54 -8.21 1.36
C THR A 26 55.10 -8.66 1.65
N PRO A 27 54.19 -8.71 0.68
CA PRO A 27 52.84 -9.20 0.93
C PRO A 27 52.82 -10.71 1.02
N SER A 28 52.43 -11.24 2.19
CA SER A 28 52.04 -12.64 2.34
C SER A 28 50.78 -12.91 1.49
N ALA A 29 50.92 -13.82 0.53
CA ALA A 29 49.79 -14.23 -0.31
C ALA A 29 48.76 -15.02 0.52
N VAL A 30 47.72 -14.38 0.94
CA VAL A 30 46.51 -15.03 1.48
C VAL A 30 45.76 -15.64 0.28
N LYS A 31 45.71 -16.96 0.18
CA LYS A 31 44.85 -17.66 -0.77
C LYS A 31 43.41 -17.28 -0.55
N PRO A 32 42.67 -16.77 -1.55
CA PRO A 32 41.25 -16.55 -1.41
C PRO A 32 40.52 -17.87 -1.27
N SER A 33 39.92 -18.14 -0.11
CA SER A 33 38.95 -19.22 0.04
C SER A 33 37.76 -18.90 -0.86
N ALA A 34 37.56 -19.69 -1.91
CA ALA A 34 36.38 -19.64 -2.75
C ALA A 34 35.16 -20.05 -1.91
N VAL A 35 34.45 -19.07 -1.35
CA VAL A 35 33.11 -19.29 -0.80
C VAL A 35 32.24 -19.63 -2.00
N LYS A 36 31.85 -20.91 -2.15
CA LYS A 36 30.82 -21.33 -3.10
C LYS A 36 29.59 -20.49 -2.83
N PRO A 37 29.03 -19.77 -3.82
CA PRO A 37 27.74 -19.12 -3.64
C PRO A 37 26.73 -20.22 -3.31
N SER A 38 26.17 -20.21 -2.11
CA SER A 38 24.97 -20.97 -1.79
C SER A 38 23.91 -20.58 -2.81
N ALA A 39 23.49 -21.57 -3.62
CA ALA A 39 22.36 -21.41 -4.50
C ALA A 39 21.14 -21.01 -3.61
N VAL A 40 20.82 -19.73 -3.57
CA VAL A 40 19.60 -19.24 -2.93
C VAL A 40 18.45 -19.90 -3.68
N LYS A 41 17.77 -20.86 -3.03
CA LYS A 41 16.53 -21.43 -3.55
C LYS A 41 15.63 -20.26 -3.90
N PRO A 42 15.02 -20.21 -5.12
CA PRO A 42 14.04 -19.16 -5.41
C PRO A 42 13.02 -19.14 -4.29
N SER A 43 12.86 -17.99 -3.66
CA SER A 43 11.87 -17.82 -2.58
C SER A 43 10.50 -18.11 -3.17
N ALA A 44 9.78 -19.07 -2.59
CA ALA A 44 8.44 -19.41 -3.06
C ALA A 44 7.53 -18.18 -2.95
N VAL A 45 6.65 -18.01 -3.93
CA VAL A 45 5.61 -16.95 -3.89
C VAL A 45 4.83 -17.10 -2.59
N LYS A 46 4.69 -16.00 -1.84
CA LYS A 46 4.02 -16.02 -0.52
C LYS A 46 2.53 -16.33 -0.65
N PRO A 47 1.90 -17.00 0.33
CA PRO A 47 0.45 -17.22 0.31
C PRO A 47 -0.27 -15.87 0.44
N LEU A 48 -1.42 -15.74 -0.23
CA LEU A 48 -2.33 -14.60 -0.04
C LEU A 48 -2.91 -14.58 1.38
N LEU A 49 -3.40 -13.43 1.80
CA LEU A 49 -4.27 -13.34 2.96
C LEU A 49 -5.61 -13.98 2.63
N VAL A 50 -6.16 -14.75 3.56
CA VAL A 50 -7.45 -15.43 3.40
C VAL A 50 -8.30 -15.24 4.65
N GLY A 51 -9.63 -15.23 4.45
CA GLY A 51 -10.58 -15.06 5.55
C GLY A 51 -10.71 -13.60 5.99
N LEU A 52 -11.03 -13.40 7.25
CA LEU A 52 -11.18 -12.07 7.83
C LEU A 52 -9.83 -11.42 8.08
N ILE A 53 -9.72 -10.14 7.76
CA ILE A 53 -8.52 -9.32 7.97
C ILE A 53 -8.89 -8.17 8.90
N ASP A 54 -8.11 -7.97 9.95
CA ASP A 54 -8.24 -6.80 10.80
C ASP A 54 -7.70 -5.57 10.07
N LYS A 55 -8.57 -4.60 9.80
CA LYS A 55 -8.18 -3.33 9.17
C LYS A 55 -7.27 -2.49 10.05
N GLY A 56 -7.16 -2.82 11.32
CA GLY A 56 -6.45 -2.05 12.32
C GLY A 56 -7.22 -0.80 12.73
N SER A 57 -6.79 -0.22 13.83
CA SER A 57 -7.32 1.06 14.29
C SER A 57 -6.93 2.18 13.34
N GLU A 58 -7.91 2.80 12.70
CA GLU A 58 -7.72 4.08 12.00
C GLU A 58 -7.84 5.29 12.94
N ALA A 59 -7.80 5.09 14.25
CA ALA A 59 -7.82 6.19 15.22
C ALA A 59 -6.73 7.23 14.96
N SER A 60 -5.77 6.91 14.11
CA SER A 60 -4.67 7.76 13.66
C SER A 60 -4.83 8.29 12.23
N TYR A 61 -6.01 8.16 11.60
CA TYR A 61 -6.28 8.81 10.31
C TYR A 61 -6.38 10.33 10.49
N HIS A 62 -5.42 10.87 11.20
CA HIS A 62 -5.19 12.29 11.27
C HIS A 62 -4.14 12.61 10.24
N LEU A 63 -4.56 13.22 9.14
CA LEU A 63 -3.64 13.77 8.14
C LEU A 63 -2.51 14.53 8.86
N GLY A 64 -1.28 14.15 8.54
CA GLY A 64 -0.08 14.73 9.15
C GLY A 64 0.38 14.10 10.46
N GLN A 65 -0.28 13.05 10.97
CA GLN A 65 0.25 12.28 12.10
C GLN A 65 0.88 10.96 11.61
N PRO A 66 2.06 10.58 12.12
CA PRO A 66 2.66 9.29 11.79
C PRO A 66 1.82 8.15 12.36
N TYR A 67 1.66 7.07 11.58
CA TYR A 67 1.06 5.86 12.10
C TYR A 67 1.95 5.23 13.16
N PRO A 68 1.38 4.71 14.25
CA PRO A 68 2.11 3.96 15.27
C PRO A 68 2.52 2.56 14.76
N VAL A 69 3.26 1.84 15.57
CA VAL A 69 3.43 0.38 15.44
C VAL A 69 2.04 -0.27 15.50
N VAL A 70 1.83 -1.30 14.69
CA VAL A 70 0.55 -2.01 14.62
C VAL A 70 0.09 -2.49 16.00
N ASP A 71 -1.16 -2.21 16.32
CA ASP A 71 -1.82 -2.75 17.51
C ASP A 71 -2.48 -4.09 17.16
N LEU A 72 -2.04 -5.15 17.79
CA LEU A 72 -2.58 -6.50 17.62
C LEU A 72 -3.57 -6.91 18.72
N SER A 73 -4.00 -6.00 19.57
CA SER A 73 -4.89 -6.31 20.71
C SER A 73 -6.24 -6.88 20.24
N GLY A 74 -6.81 -6.31 19.17
CA GLY A 74 -8.04 -6.82 18.55
C GLY A 74 -7.90 -8.24 18.01
N VAL A 75 -6.81 -8.50 17.28
CA VAL A 75 -6.49 -9.85 16.75
C VAL A 75 -6.22 -10.84 17.90
N ALA A 76 -5.52 -10.41 18.94
CA ALA A 76 -5.21 -11.25 20.09
C ALA A 76 -6.47 -11.62 20.90
N ALA A 77 -7.40 -10.68 21.06
CA ALA A 77 -8.69 -10.93 21.70
C ALA A 77 -9.57 -11.92 20.93
N GLN A 78 -9.41 -11.98 19.59
CA GLN A 78 -10.13 -12.84 18.66
C GLN A 78 -9.19 -13.92 18.07
N SER A 79 -8.34 -14.50 18.91
CA SER A 79 -7.29 -15.43 18.48
C SER A 79 -7.82 -16.58 17.63
N GLY A 80 -7.17 -16.79 16.48
CA GLY A 80 -7.51 -17.85 15.53
C GLY A 80 -8.60 -17.48 14.50
N VAL A 81 -9.16 -16.28 14.59
CA VAL A 81 -10.19 -15.80 13.63
C VAL A 81 -9.55 -15.13 12.42
N PHE A 82 -8.65 -14.16 12.65
CA PHE A 82 -8.10 -13.35 11.58
C PHE A 82 -6.98 -14.06 10.80
N GLY A 83 -7.00 -13.95 9.47
CA GLY A 83 -5.92 -14.39 8.59
C GLY A 83 -4.84 -13.33 8.36
N GLY A 84 -5.10 -12.10 8.78
CA GLY A 84 -4.14 -11.01 8.63
C GLY A 84 -4.54 -9.72 9.32
N VAL A 85 -3.63 -8.74 9.22
CA VAL A 85 -3.82 -7.38 9.72
C VAL A 85 -3.32 -6.37 8.69
N VAL A 86 -3.95 -5.21 8.63
CA VAL A 86 -3.48 -4.09 7.82
C VAL A 86 -2.48 -3.26 8.63
N VAL A 87 -1.32 -2.99 8.05
CA VAL A 87 -0.32 -2.04 8.57
C VAL A 87 -0.35 -0.80 7.70
N ASN A 88 -0.66 0.33 8.32
CA ASN A 88 -0.72 1.63 7.66
C ASN A 88 0.57 2.41 7.90
N GLN A 89 1.07 3.10 6.87
CA GLN A 89 2.19 4.03 6.94
C GLN A 89 1.89 5.25 6.05
N THR A 90 2.54 6.38 6.28
CA THR A 90 2.52 7.50 5.33
C THR A 90 3.82 7.54 4.52
N TRP A 91 3.77 8.08 3.30
CA TRP A 91 5.00 8.30 2.53
C TRP A 91 5.98 9.22 3.28
N GLU A 92 5.47 10.31 3.87
CA GLU A 92 6.32 11.21 4.66
C GLU A 92 7.02 10.50 5.83
N GLN A 93 6.35 9.54 6.47
CA GLN A 93 6.93 8.73 7.55
C GLN A 93 8.06 7.81 7.05
N LEU A 94 7.84 7.19 5.88
CA LEU A 94 8.79 6.25 5.29
C LEU A 94 9.97 6.94 4.57
N GLU A 95 9.77 8.15 4.04
CA GLU A 95 10.77 8.91 3.30
C GLU A 95 10.65 10.42 3.59
N PRO A 96 10.98 10.86 4.81
CA PRO A 96 10.83 12.26 5.22
C PRO A 96 11.68 13.23 4.41
N THR A 97 12.81 12.78 3.90
CA THR A 97 13.71 13.51 3.01
C THR A 97 14.01 12.64 1.79
N GLN A 98 14.05 13.22 0.61
CA GLN A 98 14.29 12.52 -0.64
C GLN A 98 15.51 11.58 -0.57
N GLY A 99 15.27 10.29 -0.84
CA GLY A 99 16.30 9.24 -0.79
C GLY A 99 16.71 8.81 0.63
N THR A 100 16.10 9.38 1.68
CA THR A 100 16.39 9.00 3.08
C THR A 100 15.20 8.25 3.65
N PHE A 101 15.32 6.92 3.71
CA PHE A 101 14.24 6.06 4.18
C PHE A 101 14.31 5.81 5.68
N ASN A 102 13.14 5.87 6.34
CA ASN A 102 12.93 5.51 7.74
C ASN A 102 11.89 4.40 7.85
N PHE A 103 12.33 3.19 7.97
CA PHE A 103 11.48 2.01 8.07
C PHE A 103 11.25 1.51 9.50
N SER A 104 11.68 2.25 10.52
CA SER A 104 11.70 1.78 11.91
C SER A 104 10.33 1.34 12.43
N THR A 105 9.26 2.10 12.15
CA THR A 105 7.89 1.74 12.57
C THR A 105 7.35 0.54 11.81
N LEU A 106 7.66 0.43 10.51
CA LEU A 106 7.28 -0.74 9.71
C LEU A 106 8.04 -1.98 10.17
N ASP A 107 9.36 -1.88 10.42
CA ASP A 107 10.16 -2.97 10.97
C ASP A 107 9.58 -3.45 12.31
N ALA A 108 9.24 -2.54 13.22
CA ALA A 108 8.64 -2.87 14.50
C ALA A 108 7.26 -3.54 14.35
N SER A 109 6.44 -3.09 13.38
CA SER A 109 5.14 -3.69 13.10
C SER A 109 5.28 -5.13 12.57
N LEU A 110 6.19 -5.37 11.62
CA LEU A 110 6.44 -6.71 11.10
C LEU A 110 7.05 -7.64 12.17
N ALA A 111 7.90 -7.11 13.04
CA ALA A 111 8.44 -7.84 14.18
C ALA A 111 7.34 -8.21 15.20
N ALA A 112 6.39 -7.32 15.47
CA ALA A 112 5.24 -7.60 16.33
C ALA A 112 4.37 -8.74 15.78
N VAL A 113 4.09 -8.74 14.47
CA VAL A 113 3.36 -9.85 13.82
C VAL A 113 4.16 -11.14 13.85
N THR A 114 5.47 -11.09 13.65
CA THR A 114 6.34 -12.29 13.76
C THR A 114 6.31 -12.86 15.18
N ALA A 115 6.37 -12.00 16.20
CA ALA A 115 6.30 -12.42 17.61
C ALA A 115 4.91 -12.98 17.96
N TYR A 116 3.83 -12.41 17.43
CA TYR A 116 2.48 -12.96 17.55
C TYR A 116 2.42 -14.38 16.97
N ASN A 117 2.88 -14.56 15.73
CA ASN A 117 2.87 -15.85 15.02
C ASN A 117 3.68 -16.94 15.77
N SER A 118 4.78 -16.55 16.41
CA SER A 118 5.57 -17.50 17.23
C SER A 118 4.79 -18.06 18.41
N LYS A 119 3.81 -17.30 18.94
CA LYS A 119 2.92 -17.72 20.03
C LYS A 119 1.65 -18.41 19.53
N HIS A 120 1.29 -18.20 18.27
CA HIS A 120 0.05 -18.68 17.65
C HIS A 120 0.35 -19.48 16.37
N ALA A 121 1.26 -20.44 16.46
CA ALA A 121 1.77 -21.19 15.28
C ALA A 121 0.67 -21.93 14.50
N ASN A 122 -0.44 -22.30 15.14
CA ASN A 122 -1.57 -22.98 14.48
C ASN A 122 -2.50 -22.03 13.72
N ALA A 123 -2.39 -20.71 13.94
CA ALA A 123 -3.20 -19.69 13.30
C ALA A 123 -2.36 -18.43 13.02
N PRO A 124 -1.30 -18.55 12.18
CA PRO A 124 -0.43 -17.43 11.89
C PRO A 124 -1.15 -16.41 11.00
N ILE A 125 -0.94 -15.13 11.28
CA ILE A 125 -1.46 -14.02 10.51
C ILE A 125 -0.42 -13.44 9.54
N GLY A 126 -0.87 -12.81 8.47
CA GLY A 126 -0.03 -12.04 7.57
C GLY A 126 -0.31 -10.54 7.63
N VAL A 127 0.47 -9.78 6.88
CA VAL A 127 0.35 -8.31 6.78
C VAL A 127 -0.03 -7.89 5.38
N ARG A 128 -1.02 -6.98 5.29
CA ARG A 128 -1.27 -6.11 4.14
C ARG A 128 -0.74 -4.71 4.47
N LEU A 129 0.27 -4.26 3.74
CA LEU A 129 0.83 -2.91 3.91
C LEU A 129 0.05 -1.91 3.07
N ARG A 130 -0.34 -0.78 3.66
CA ARG A 130 -0.84 0.40 2.98
C ARG A 130 0.08 1.58 3.23
N VAL A 131 0.52 2.23 2.15
CA VAL A 131 1.30 3.46 2.22
C VAL A 131 0.45 4.61 1.72
N PHE A 132 0.02 5.48 2.60
CA PHE A 132 -0.74 6.67 2.23
C PHE A 132 0.16 7.70 1.55
N ALA A 133 -0.21 8.11 0.36
CA ALA A 133 0.39 9.20 -0.42
C ALA A 133 -0.48 10.48 -0.33
N ALA A 134 -0.69 11.15 -1.41
CA ALA A 134 -1.58 12.32 -1.51
C ALA A 134 -1.25 13.44 -0.50
N PHE A 135 -2.17 13.78 0.38
CA PHE A 135 -1.97 14.85 1.38
C PHE A 135 -0.80 14.56 2.34
N VAL A 136 -0.54 13.30 2.61
CA VAL A 136 0.55 12.83 3.50
C VAL A 136 1.81 12.37 2.75
N ALA A 137 1.91 12.71 1.46
CA ALA A 137 3.19 12.68 0.77
C ALA A 137 4.11 13.77 1.35
N PRO A 138 5.42 13.55 1.42
CA PRO A 138 6.35 14.54 1.97
C PRO A 138 6.38 15.81 1.11
N ALA A 139 6.63 16.94 1.74
CA ALA A 139 6.59 18.25 1.09
C ALA A 139 7.55 18.34 -0.12
N TRP A 140 8.71 17.69 -0.03
CA TRP A 140 9.67 17.64 -1.13
C TRP A 140 9.08 16.91 -2.35
N ALA A 141 8.38 15.79 -2.17
CA ALA A 141 7.77 15.04 -3.26
C ALA A 141 6.61 15.81 -3.92
N LYS A 142 5.79 16.47 -3.11
CA LYS A 142 4.69 17.32 -3.60
C LYS A 142 5.17 18.47 -4.48
N SER A 143 6.41 18.93 -4.31
CA SER A 143 6.98 20.09 -5.02
C SER A 143 7.84 19.72 -6.25
N LEU A 144 8.03 18.43 -6.56
CA LEU A 144 8.93 17.99 -7.64
C LEU A 144 8.52 18.49 -9.03
N ASP A 145 7.24 18.55 -9.30
CA ASP A 145 6.73 18.89 -10.62
C ASP A 145 5.99 20.27 -10.66
N GLY A 146 6.33 21.13 -9.71
CA GLY A 146 5.77 22.48 -9.60
C GLY A 146 5.09 22.75 -8.27
N THR A 147 4.31 23.82 -8.22
CA THR A 147 3.59 24.22 -7.01
C THR A 147 2.57 23.14 -6.59
N PRO A 148 2.58 22.68 -5.34
CA PRO A 148 1.57 21.77 -4.85
C PRO A 148 0.16 22.33 -5.01
N ILE A 149 -0.78 21.47 -5.37
CA ILE A 149 -2.16 21.84 -5.63
C ILE A 149 -2.92 21.90 -4.30
N ALA A 150 -3.48 23.05 -3.97
CA ALA A 150 -4.31 23.21 -2.79
C ALA A 150 -5.70 22.60 -3.02
N VAL A 151 -6.13 21.75 -2.11
CA VAL A 151 -7.47 21.14 -2.10
C VAL A 151 -8.19 21.53 -0.80
N PRO A 152 -9.40 22.11 -0.89
CA PRO A 152 -10.15 22.49 0.30
C PRO A 152 -10.64 21.26 1.07
N ALA A 153 -10.90 21.44 2.34
CA ALA A 153 -11.58 20.45 3.17
C ALA A 153 -12.97 20.13 2.60
N HIS A 154 -13.35 18.86 2.61
CA HIS A 154 -14.65 18.43 2.08
C HIS A 154 -15.54 17.78 3.14
N LEU A 155 -14.97 16.88 3.91
CA LEU A 155 -15.67 16.16 4.97
C LEU A 155 -14.94 16.39 6.29
N ARG A 156 -15.61 16.13 7.40
CA ARG A 156 -14.96 16.17 8.73
C ARG A 156 -13.69 15.30 8.79
N THR A 157 -13.64 14.22 8.00
CA THR A 157 -12.52 13.29 7.88
C THR A 157 -11.55 13.64 6.76
N ASP A 158 -11.83 14.72 6.00
CA ASP A 158 -10.98 15.24 4.92
C ASP A 158 -10.70 16.72 5.21
N PRO A 159 -9.65 17.02 5.96
CA PRO A 159 -9.29 18.40 6.34
C PRO A 159 -8.76 19.24 5.19
N GLY A 160 -8.66 18.68 3.98
CA GLY A 160 -7.98 19.33 2.87
C GLY A 160 -6.46 19.31 3.02
N GLY A 161 -5.77 19.97 2.13
CA GLY A 161 -4.31 20.03 2.16
C GLY A 161 -3.70 20.33 0.80
N THR A 162 -2.47 19.89 0.58
CA THR A 162 -1.77 20.06 -0.69
C THR A 162 -1.45 18.71 -1.31
N LEU A 163 -1.60 18.61 -2.64
CA LEU A 163 -1.28 17.44 -3.44
C LEU A 163 -0.09 17.72 -4.36
N GLY A 164 0.76 16.73 -4.55
CA GLY A 164 1.71 16.72 -5.66
C GLY A 164 1.03 16.32 -6.97
N GLN A 165 1.67 16.60 -8.08
CA GLN A 165 1.18 16.25 -9.41
C GLN A 165 1.57 14.80 -9.75
N TRP A 166 0.87 13.82 -9.17
CA TRP A 166 1.21 12.38 -9.28
C TRP A 166 1.20 11.81 -10.71
N TRP A 167 0.66 12.53 -11.68
CA TRP A 167 0.69 12.17 -13.09
C TRP A 167 1.95 12.66 -13.82
N LYS A 168 2.80 13.43 -13.15
CA LYS A 168 4.05 13.94 -13.71
C LYS A 168 5.23 13.02 -13.36
N SER A 169 6.27 13.11 -14.16
CA SER A 169 7.40 12.19 -14.10
C SER A 169 8.22 12.28 -12.80
N GLY A 170 8.39 13.46 -12.24
CA GLY A 170 9.15 13.66 -11.00
C GLY A 170 8.51 12.94 -9.83
N TYR A 171 7.24 13.20 -9.55
CA TYR A 171 6.49 12.57 -8.48
C TYR A 171 6.39 11.05 -8.68
N ARG A 172 6.07 10.60 -9.91
CA ARG A 172 5.99 9.16 -10.22
C ARG A 172 7.31 8.45 -10.00
N SER A 173 8.42 9.03 -10.44
CA SER A 173 9.75 8.43 -10.25
C SER A 173 10.13 8.35 -8.77
N ALA A 174 9.76 9.35 -7.98
CA ALA A 174 9.97 9.33 -6.54
C ALA A 174 9.12 8.25 -5.85
N TRP A 175 7.84 8.11 -6.22
CA TRP A 175 6.97 7.05 -5.73
C TRP A 175 7.50 5.65 -6.09
N ALA A 176 7.90 5.44 -7.34
CA ALA A 176 8.49 4.17 -7.78
C ALA A 176 9.79 3.85 -7.03
N SER A 177 10.60 4.87 -6.69
CA SER A 177 11.81 4.71 -5.87
C SER A 177 11.49 4.19 -4.47
N LEU A 178 10.46 4.75 -3.81
CA LEU A 178 9.98 4.24 -2.52
C LEU A 178 9.52 2.78 -2.62
N GLN A 179 8.71 2.43 -3.65
CA GLN A 179 8.25 1.05 -3.84
C GLN A 179 9.43 0.08 -4.07
N LYS A 180 10.43 0.51 -4.83
CA LYS A 180 11.67 -0.26 -5.02
C LYS A 180 12.44 -0.47 -3.71
N ALA A 181 12.52 0.56 -2.87
CA ALA A 181 13.18 0.45 -1.56
C ALA A 181 12.42 -0.49 -0.61
N LEU A 182 11.07 -0.42 -0.59
CA LEU A 182 10.22 -1.34 0.15
C LEU A 182 10.38 -2.78 -0.34
N ALA A 183 10.38 -3.00 -1.64
CA ALA A 183 10.58 -4.33 -2.22
C ALA A 183 11.96 -4.90 -1.87
N ALA A 184 13.04 -4.11 -2.03
CA ALA A 184 14.39 -4.53 -1.71
C ALA A 184 14.55 -4.97 -0.25
N ARG A 185 13.79 -4.36 0.67
CA ARG A 185 13.86 -4.68 2.10
C ARG A 185 12.90 -5.79 2.52
N TYR A 186 11.69 -5.84 1.95
CA TYR A 186 10.60 -6.63 2.51
C TYR A 186 10.01 -7.68 1.59
N ASP A 187 10.37 -7.72 0.29
CA ASP A 187 9.79 -8.72 -0.62
C ASP A 187 10.11 -10.16 -0.23
N SER A 188 11.15 -10.40 0.56
CA SER A 188 11.49 -11.70 1.15
C SER A 188 10.92 -11.92 2.56
N ASN A 189 10.34 -10.90 3.20
CA ASN A 189 9.81 -11.01 4.57
C ASN A 189 8.55 -11.88 4.57
N PRO A 190 8.50 -13.00 5.33
CA PRO A 190 7.42 -13.98 5.22
C PRO A 190 6.07 -13.50 5.77
N VAL A 191 6.05 -12.50 6.65
CA VAL A 191 4.79 -11.99 7.20
C VAL A 191 4.17 -10.89 6.33
N LEU A 192 4.96 -10.13 5.56
CA LEU A 192 4.42 -9.19 4.57
C LEU A 192 3.94 -9.98 3.35
N ARG A 193 2.64 -10.11 3.18
CA ARG A 193 2.03 -10.91 2.11
C ARG A 193 1.46 -10.09 0.97
N GLU A 194 0.99 -8.90 1.29
CA GLU A 194 0.32 -8.02 0.32
C GLU A 194 0.71 -6.56 0.52
N VAL A 195 0.78 -5.81 -0.57
CA VAL A 195 0.98 -4.36 -0.58
C VAL A 195 -0.17 -3.73 -1.38
N ALA A 196 -0.86 -2.75 -0.78
CA ALA A 196 -1.94 -2.06 -1.45
C ALA A 196 -1.42 -1.00 -2.43
N VAL A 197 -2.02 -0.94 -3.63
CA VAL A 197 -1.81 0.18 -4.55
C VAL A 197 -2.51 1.40 -3.98
N SER A 198 -1.73 2.44 -3.68
CA SER A 198 -2.17 3.67 -3.02
C SER A 198 -1.64 4.94 -3.69
N SER A 199 -1.21 4.82 -4.95
CA SER A 199 -0.93 5.95 -5.82
C SER A 199 -2.19 6.44 -6.54
N CYS A 200 -2.10 7.54 -7.30
CA CYS A 200 -3.20 8.09 -8.11
C CYS A 200 -4.44 8.48 -7.27
N THR A 201 -4.21 8.97 -6.08
CA THR A 201 -5.26 9.25 -5.09
C THR A 201 -5.20 10.67 -4.55
N THR A 202 -6.30 11.16 -4.02
CA THR A 202 -6.35 12.45 -3.32
C THR A 202 -6.27 12.31 -1.80
N LEU A 203 -6.79 11.27 -1.21
CA LEU A 203 -6.88 11.17 0.24
C LEU A 203 -6.56 9.78 0.79
N THR A 204 -7.18 8.75 0.22
CA THR A 204 -7.18 7.39 0.76
C THR A 204 -5.95 6.57 0.33
N ALA A 205 -5.77 5.40 0.91
CA ALA A 205 -4.79 4.42 0.43
C ALA A 205 -5.37 3.55 -0.71
N GLU A 206 -6.09 4.18 -1.61
CA GLU A 206 -6.67 3.55 -2.80
C GLU A 206 -6.66 4.55 -3.96
N PRO A 207 -6.58 4.11 -5.21
CA PRO A 207 -6.57 4.99 -6.39
C PRO A 207 -7.94 5.66 -6.61
N PHE A 208 -8.24 6.64 -5.80
CA PHE A 208 -9.52 7.33 -5.78
C PHE A 208 -9.35 8.85 -5.77
N VAL A 209 -10.11 9.55 -6.62
CA VAL A 209 -10.12 11.01 -6.70
C VAL A 209 -11.43 11.53 -6.16
N MET A 210 -11.39 12.23 -5.04
CA MET A 210 -12.56 12.81 -4.40
C MET A 210 -13.07 14.04 -5.17
N ALA A 211 -14.39 14.22 -5.19
CA ALA A 211 -15.06 15.27 -5.96
C ALA A 211 -14.51 16.70 -5.76
N PRO A 212 -14.18 17.17 -4.54
CA PRO A 212 -13.65 18.53 -4.36
C PRO A 212 -12.28 18.73 -5.00
N ALA A 213 -11.44 17.71 -5.02
CA ALA A 213 -10.14 17.77 -5.67
C ALA A 213 -10.26 17.85 -7.19
N THR A 214 -11.34 17.33 -7.79
CA THR A 214 -11.51 17.27 -9.24
C THR A 214 -11.42 18.66 -9.88
N VAL A 215 -11.97 19.69 -9.25
CA VAL A 215 -11.92 21.07 -9.77
C VAL A 215 -10.48 21.62 -9.75
N ALA A 216 -9.78 21.45 -8.63
CA ALA A 216 -8.38 21.90 -8.50
C ALA A 216 -7.46 21.13 -9.46
N LEU A 217 -7.68 19.84 -9.62
CA LEU A 217 -6.92 18.98 -10.52
C LEU A 217 -7.18 19.30 -12.00
N ALA A 218 -8.41 19.67 -12.37
CA ALA A 218 -8.76 20.07 -13.72
C ALA A 218 -7.99 21.33 -14.16
N THR A 219 -7.80 22.30 -13.26
CA THR A 219 -7.01 23.52 -13.53
C THR A 219 -5.51 23.22 -13.67
N ALA A 220 -5.04 22.07 -13.22
CA ALA A 220 -3.66 21.61 -13.33
C ALA A 220 -3.44 20.59 -14.48
N ASP A 221 -4.27 20.61 -15.50
CA ASP A 221 -4.24 19.72 -16.68
C ASP A 221 -4.37 18.22 -16.36
N TRP A 222 -4.78 17.86 -15.15
CA TRP A 222 -4.91 16.46 -14.77
C TRP A 222 -5.88 15.69 -15.67
N TRP A 223 -7.03 16.27 -15.98
CA TRP A 223 -8.05 15.59 -16.79
C TRP A 223 -7.77 15.63 -18.29
N THR A 224 -7.33 16.76 -18.78
CA THR A 224 -7.13 17.00 -20.24
C THR A 224 -6.02 16.13 -20.84
N THR A 225 -5.07 15.71 -20.02
CA THR A 225 -3.94 14.86 -20.46
C THR A 225 -4.18 13.37 -20.29
N GLY A 226 -5.35 12.94 -19.82
CA GLY A 226 -5.57 11.54 -19.42
C GLY A 226 -4.67 11.12 -18.27
N ALA A 227 -4.24 12.07 -17.47
CA ALA A 227 -3.21 11.88 -16.44
C ALA A 227 -3.57 10.81 -15.41
N GLN A 228 -4.83 10.74 -15.00
CA GLN A 228 -5.29 9.70 -14.09
C GLN A 228 -5.23 8.31 -14.72
N HIS A 229 -5.64 8.17 -15.98
CA HIS A 229 -5.51 6.92 -16.73
C HIS A 229 -4.04 6.46 -16.76
N ASN A 230 -3.14 7.36 -17.19
CA ASN A 230 -1.72 7.05 -17.26
C ASN A 230 -1.11 6.70 -15.89
N CYS A 231 -1.60 7.32 -14.82
CA CYS A 231 -1.18 6.99 -13.46
C CYS A 231 -1.65 5.58 -13.06
N LEU A 232 -2.92 5.26 -13.27
CA LEU A 232 -3.48 3.94 -12.94
C LEU A 232 -2.80 2.81 -13.74
N ASP A 233 -2.54 3.05 -15.02
CA ASP A 233 -1.80 2.13 -15.88
C ASP A 233 -0.36 1.90 -15.41
N GLY A 234 0.31 2.96 -14.98
CA GLY A 234 1.68 2.89 -14.48
C GLY A 234 1.79 2.34 -13.07
N ALA A 235 0.70 2.35 -12.30
CA ALA A 235 0.75 1.93 -10.90
C ALA A 235 1.24 0.49 -10.73
N LEU A 236 0.78 -0.47 -11.56
CA LEU A 236 1.26 -1.85 -11.50
C LEU A 236 2.77 -1.98 -11.77
N GLN A 237 3.33 -1.10 -12.60
CA GLN A 237 4.76 -1.10 -12.90
C GLN A 237 5.58 -0.61 -11.71
N ASP A 238 5.08 0.37 -10.96
CA ASP A 238 5.74 0.91 -9.76
C ASP A 238 5.91 -0.19 -8.69
N TYR A 239 4.97 -1.13 -8.62
CA TYR A 239 5.02 -2.28 -7.70
C TYR A 239 5.69 -3.53 -8.31
N GLY A 240 6.14 -3.46 -9.57
CA GLY A 240 6.83 -4.56 -10.27
C GLY A 240 8.03 -5.17 -9.53
N PRO A 241 8.79 -4.43 -8.71
CA PRO A 241 9.87 -5.00 -7.90
C PRO A 241 9.42 -6.01 -6.82
N LEU A 242 8.12 -6.07 -6.47
CA LEU A 242 7.55 -7.05 -5.54
C LEU A 242 7.29 -8.38 -6.27
N THR A 243 8.25 -9.28 -6.26
CA THR A 243 8.16 -10.55 -7.00
C THR A 243 7.55 -11.70 -6.20
N HIS A 244 7.53 -11.60 -4.87
CA HIS A 244 7.02 -12.60 -3.94
C HIS A 244 5.77 -12.13 -3.19
N THR A 245 5.61 -10.83 -3.03
CA THR A 245 4.50 -10.17 -2.33
C THR A 245 3.40 -9.82 -3.33
N ALA A 246 2.14 -10.13 -3.03
CA ALA A 246 1.03 -9.81 -3.90
C ALA A 246 0.68 -8.32 -3.83
N ILE A 247 0.05 -7.82 -4.90
CA ILE A 247 -0.48 -6.46 -4.99
C ILE A 247 -1.98 -6.51 -4.72
N TYR A 248 -2.44 -5.78 -3.71
CA TYR A 248 -3.85 -5.52 -3.45
C TYR A 248 -4.24 -4.24 -4.18
N TYR A 249 -5.08 -4.34 -5.21
CA TYR A 249 -5.43 -3.19 -6.05
C TYR A 249 -6.90 -2.81 -5.86
N PRO A 250 -7.21 -1.82 -5.01
CA PRO A 250 -8.58 -1.31 -4.87
C PRO A 250 -9.03 -0.60 -6.15
N MET A 251 -10.20 -0.99 -6.66
CA MET A 251 -10.76 -0.51 -7.93
C MET A 251 -12.01 0.32 -7.68
N ASN A 252 -12.10 1.45 -8.37
CA ASN A 252 -13.25 2.34 -8.35
C ASN A 252 -13.52 2.86 -9.75
N PRO A 253 -14.78 3.15 -10.13
CA PRO A 253 -15.05 3.81 -11.40
C PRO A 253 -14.37 5.18 -11.47
N LEU A 254 -13.62 5.43 -12.53
CA LEU A 254 -13.00 6.72 -12.75
C LEU A 254 -14.04 7.74 -13.26
N SER A 255 -14.35 8.74 -12.44
CA SER A 255 -15.37 9.76 -12.75
C SER A 255 -16.72 9.17 -13.19
N GLY A 256 -17.11 8.04 -12.59
CA GLY A 256 -18.35 7.32 -12.91
C GLY A 256 -18.28 6.44 -14.15
N SER A 257 -17.13 6.36 -14.83
CA SER A 257 -16.91 5.48 -15.99
C SER A 257 -16.08 4.27 -15.61
N MET A 258 -16.44 3.09 -16.15
CA MET A 258 -15.69 1.85 -15.99
C MET A 258 -14.59 1.66 -17.04
N THR A 259 -14.53 2.43 -18.12
CA THR A 259 -13.62 2.16 -19.25
C THR A 259 -12.17 1.99 -18.81
N VAL A 260 -11.62 2.97 -18.09
CA VAL A 260 -10.25 2.89 -17.57
C VAL A 260 -10.13 1.82 -16.49
N THR A 261 -11.13 1.73 -15.62
CA THR A 261 -11.15 0.74 -14.53
C THR A 261 -11.11 -0.69 -15.09
N ASP A 262 -11.87 -0.98 -16.13
CA ASP A 262 -11.88 -2.29 -16.79
C ASP A 262 -10.52 -2.66 -17.38
N GLU A 263 -9.85 -1.71 -18.05
CA GLU A 263 -8.51 -1.92 -18.59
C GLU A 263 -7.51 -2.25 -17.48
N VAL A 264 -7.53 -1.50 -16.38
CA VAL A 264 -6.65 -1.72 -15.22
C VAL A 264 -6.96 -3.05 -14.54
N MET A 265 -8.23 -3.42 -14.41
CA MET A 265 -8.65 -4.71 -13.85
C MET A 265 -8.14 -5.88 -14.70
N GLN A 266 -8.24 -5.80 -16.02
CA GLN A 266 -7.72 -6.81 -16.95
C GLN A 266 -6.20 -6.96 -16.85
N ARG A 267 -5.47 -5.83 -16.74
CA ARG A 267 -4.02 -5.85 -16.53
C ARG A 267 -3.63 -6.46 -15.20
N CYS A 268 -4.34 -6.13 -14.13
CA CYS A 268 -4.15 -6.73 -12.81
C CYS A 268 -4.35 -8.25 -12.88
N ALA A 269 -5.46 -8.71 -13.45
CA ALA A 269 -5.75 -10.13 -13.57
C ALA A 269 -4.71 -10.89 -14.44
N SER A 270 -4.20 -10.26 -15.50
CA SER A 270 -3.18 -10.85 -16.39
C SER A 270 -1.75 -10.75 -15.86
N SER A 271 -1.48 -9.92 -14.86
CA SER A 271 -0.13 -9.69 -14.32
C SER A 271 0.52 -10.98 -13.85
N SER A 272 -0.19 -11.78 -13.08
CA SER A 272 0.29 -13.07 -12.59
C SER A 272 0.59 -14.06 -13.71
N ALA A 273 -0.23 -14.08 -14.75
CA ALA A 273 -0.05 -14.96 -15.92
C ALA A 273 1.17 -14.56 -16.76
N SER A 274 1.57 -13.30 -16.71
CA SER A 274 2.72 -12.75 -17.44
C SER A 274 4.04 -12.80 -16.67
N GLY A 275 4.06 -13.49 -15.51
CA GLY A 275 5.26 -13.58 -14.66
C GLY A 275 5.52 -12.32 -13.80
N GLY A 276 4.58 -11.41 -13.76
CA GLY A 276 4.57 -10.27 -12.85
C GLY A 276 4.09 -10.65 -11.44
N PRO A 277 4.06 -9.69 -10.50
CA PRO A 277 3.53 -9.92 -9.17
C PRO A 277 2.06 -10.34 -9.25
N ARG A 278 1.63 -11.24 -8.34
CA ARG A 278 0.21 -11.55 -8.24
C ARG A 278 -0.57 -10.31 -7.88
N CYS A 279 -1.65 -10.04 -8.61
CA CYS A 279 -2.50 -8.91 -8.36
C CYS A 279 -3.89 -9.39 -7.91
N ILE A 280 -4.40 -8.76 -6.86
CA ILE A 280 -5.70 -9.04 -6.25
C ILE A 280 -6.63 -7.90 -6.67
N LEU A 281 -7.72 -8.24 -7.35
CA LEU A 281 -8.80 -7.30 -7.62
C LEU A 281 -9.52 -6.98 -6.32
N ALA A 282 -9.60 -5.71 -5.96
CA ALA A 282 -10.18 -5.33 -4.68
C ALA A 282 -11.16 -4.16 -4.81
N ASN A 283 -12.04 -4.01 -3.81
CA ASN A 283 -12.87 -2.83 -3.64
C ASN A 283 -13.07 -2.55 -2.14
N ASN A 284 -13.00 -1.28 -1.76
CA ASN A 284 -13.01 -0.85 -0.36
C ASN A 284 -14.38 -0.30 0.09
N ALA A 285 -15.46 -0.63 -0.62
CA ALA A 285 -16.81 -0.16 -0.32
C ALA A 285 -17.81 -1.31 -0.20
N LEU A 286 -17.41 -2.40 0.46
CA LEU A 286 -18.29 -3.56 0.67
C LEU A 286 -19.39 -3.22 1.67
N SER A 287 -20.63 -3.36 1.21
CA SER A 287 -21.85 -3.24 2.01
C SER A 287 -22.91 -4.24 1.52
N PRO A 288 -24.02 -4.43 2.24
CA PRO A 288 -25.06 -5.36 1.80
C PRO A 288 -25.65 -5.08 0.41
N VAL A 289 -25.53 -3.84 -0.07
CA VAL A 289 -26.10 -3.41 -1.36
C VAL A 289 -25.08 -3.06 -2.43
N SER A 290 -23.77 -3.12 -2.13
CA SER A 290 -22.71 -2.63 -3.03
C SER A 290 -22.67 -3.35 -4.39
N ALA A 291 -23.08 -4.62 -4.45
CA ALA A 291 -23.15 -5.38 -5.70
C ALA A 291 -24.37 -5.02 -6.57
N SER A 292 -25.42 -4.43 -6.00
CA SER A 292 -26.68 -4.16 -6.71
C SER A 292 -26.94 -2.69 -6.99
N THR A 293 -26.30 -1.79 -6.22
CA THR A 293 -26.54 -0.34 -6.32
C THR A 293 -25.25 0.46 -6.20
N GLY A 294 -25.33 1.72 -6.59
CA GLY A 294 -24.24 2.67 -6.40
C GLY A 294 -23.05 2.47 -7.33
N ARG A 295 -21.93 3.09 -6.95
CA ARG A 295 -20.71 3.14 -7.78
C ARG A 295 -19.98 1.80 -7.84
N SER A 296 -20.13 0.96 -6.84
CA SER A 296 -19.41 -0.31 -6.75
C SER A 296 -20.04 -1.43 -7.60
N ALA A 297 -21.35 -1.38 -7.89
CA ALA A 297 -22.03 -2.43 -8.63
C ALA A 297 -21.37 -2.79 -9.98
N PRO A 298 -20.96 -1.86 -10.85
CA PRO A 298 -20.26 -2.21 -12.08
C PRO A 298 -18.87 -2.80 -11.84
N VAL A 299 -18.18 -2.41 -10.76
CA VAL A 299 -16.88 -3.00 -10.38
C VAL A 299 -17.06 -4.47 -10.01
N TYR A 300 -18.08 -4.79 -9.21
CA TYR A 300 -18.41 -6.17 -8.81
C TYR A 300 -18.79 -7.04 -10.01
N ALA A 301 -19.60 -6.49 -10.94
CA ALA A 301 -19.94 -7.19 -12.17
C ALA A 301 -18.71 -7.54 -13.00
N GLN A 302 -17.77 -6.61 -13.13
CA GLN A 302 -16.53 -6.83 -13.86
C GLN A 302 -15.60 -7.81 -13.14
N MET A 303 -15.48 -7.73 -11.82
CA MET A 303 -14.73 -8.73 -11.02
C MET A 303 -15.26 -10.15 -11.28
N ASN A 304 -16.58 -10.34 -11.28
CA ASN A 304 -17.20 -11.63 -11.58
C ASN A 304 -16.92 -12.11 -13.00
N SER A 305 -16.96 -11.19 -13.98
CA SER A 305 -16.64 -11.52 -15.37
C SER A 305 -15.21 -12.04 -15.51
N ILE A 306 -14.24 -11.33 -14.91
CA ILE A 306 -12.82 -11.72 -14.93
C ILE A 306 -12.61 -13.04 -14.18
N TRP A 307 -13.21 -13.19 -13.00
CA TRP A 307 -13.11 -14.42 -12.22
C TRP A 307 -13.69 -15.61 -12.97
N SER A 308 -14.85 -15.45 -13.60
CA SER A 308 -15.49 -16.52 -14.37
C SER A 308 -14.64 -16.99 -15.55
N ALA A 309 -13.85 -16.10 -16.14
CA ALA A 309 -12.93 -16.45 -17.23
C ALA A 309 -11.67 -17.19 -16.73
N ALA A 310 -11.20 -16.93 -15.49
CA ALA A 310 -9.98 -17.52 -14.94
C ALA A 310 -10.06 -17.69 -13.40
N PRO A 311 -10.92 -18.57 -12.88
CA PRO A 311 -11.23 -18.66 -11.45
C PRO A 311 -10.02 -19.07 -10.59
N THR A 312 -9.09 -19.86 -11.11
CA THR A 312 -7.89 -20.30 -10.39
C THR A 312 -6.76 -19.26 -10.40
N ALA A 313 -6.79 -18.32 -11.34
CA ALA A 313 -5.77 -17.28 -11.49
C ALA A 313 -6.20 -15.94 -10.90
N THR A 314 -7.50 -15.69 -10.76
CA THR A 314 -8.06 -14.43 -10.26
C THR A 314 -8.27 -14.50 -8.75
N SER A 315 -7.76 -13.50 -8.03
CA SER A 315 -8.01 -13.32 -6.60
C SER A 315 -8.84 -12.07 -6.38
N ILE A 316 -9.85 -12.14 -5.53
CA ILE A 316 -10.73 -11.02 -5.19
C ILE A 316 -10.71 -10.80 -3.68
N ALA A 317 -10.70 -9.53 -3.26
CA ALA A 317 -10.74 -9.14 -1.87
C ALA A 317 -11.57 -7.86 -1.67
N PHE A 318 -12.11 -7.70 -0.48
CA PHE A 318 -12.92 -6.52 -0.15
C PHE A 318 -12.49 -5.90 1.18
N GLN A 319 -12.90 -4.64 1.38
CA GLN A 319 -12.93 -3.97 2.66
C GLN A 319 -14.36 -3.50 2.93
N MET A 320 -14.85 -3.68 4.15
CA MET A 320 -16.11 -3.08 4.59
C MET A 320 -16.07 -1.56 4.42
N ASP A 321 -17.17 -1.00 4.03
CA ASP A 321 -17.30 0.44 3.77
C ASP A 321 -17.22 1.29 5.06
N GLY A 322 -17.52 0.70 6.23
CA GLY A 322 -17.39 1.36 7.51
C GLY A 322 -17.51 0.42 8.71
N PRO A 323 -17.32 0.96 9.92
CA PRO A 323 -17.49 0.22 11.19
C PRO A 323 -18.98 0.15 11.56
N ASP A 324 -19.73 -0.72 10.88
CA ASP A 324 -21.14 -1.03 11.17
C ASP A 324 -21.34 -2.55 11.25
N SER A 325 -21.06 -3.12 12.41
CA SER A 325 -21.10 -4.58 12.60
C SER A 325 -22.48 -5.19 12.33
N ALA A 326 -23.55 -4.41 12.48
CA ALA A 326 -24.92 -4.88 12.19
C ALA A 326 -25.10 -5.26 10.70
N THR A 327 -24.28 -4.71 9.81
CA THR A 327 -24.33 -4.99 8.36
C THR A 327 -23.31 -6.02 7.91
N TYR A 328 -22.34 -6.40 8.75
CA TYR A 328 -21.20 -7.23 8.34
C TYR A 328 -21.60 -8.60 7.81
N CYS A 329 -22.51 -9.29 8.50
CA CYS A 329 -22.96 -10.60 8.05
C CYS A 329 -23.55 -10.55 6.63
N ALA A 330 -24.47 -9.63 6.37
CA ALA A 330 -25.08 -9.47 5.06
C ALA A 330 -24.06 -9.02 3.99
N ALA A 331 -23.12 -8.15 4.34
CA ALA A 331 -22.04 -7.73 3.44
C ALA A 331 -21.08 -8.89 3.12
N LEU A 332 -20.77 -9.75 4.09
CA LEU A 332 -19.96 -10.95 3.85
C LEU A 332 -20.66 -11.95 2.92
N ALA A 333 -22.00 -12.07 2.98
CA ALA A 333 -22.73 -12.86 2.00
C ALA A 333 -22.55 -12.30 0.56
N VAL A 334 -22.53 -10.97 0.41
CA VAL A 334 -22.19 -10.33 -0.87
C VAL A 334 -20.74 -10.66 -1.28
N ALA A 335 -19.78 -10.56 -0.36
CA ALA A 335 -18.38 -10.88 -0.66
C ALA A 335 -18.21 -12.32 -1.16
N VAL A 336 -18.84 -13.27 -0.49
CA VAL A 336 -18.83 -14.70 -0.90
C VAL A 336 -19.45 -14.89 -2.29
N ALA A 337 -20.59 -14.25 -2.55
CA ALA A 337 -21.24 -14.31 -3.87
C ALA A 337 -20.35 -13.73 -4.99
N HIS A 338 -19.36 -12.91 -4.64
CA HIS A 338 -18.35 -12.33 -5.53
C HIS A 338 -16.95 -12.94 -5.35
N HIS A 339 -16.87 -14.18 -4.84
CA HIS A 339 -15.66 -15.00 -4.80
C HIS A 339 -14.51 -14.41 -3.99
N ALA A 340 -14.82 -13.67 -2.94
CA ALA A 340 -13.80 -13.06 -2.08
C ALA A 340 -12.94 -14.12 -1.37
N GLY A 341 -11.63 -13.99 -1.47
CA GLY A 341 -10.68 -14.76 -0.66
C GLY A 341 -10.42 -14.13 0.71
N SER A 342 -10.57 -12.80 0.81
CA SER A 342 -10.41 -12.08 2.09
C SER A 342 -11.28 -10.84 2.16
N VAL A 343 -11.68 -10.48 3.39
CA VAL A 343 -12.45 -9.26 3.69
C VAL A 343 -11.89 -8.55 4.90
N GLU A 344 -11.59 -7.26 4.76
CA GLU A 344 -11.17 -6.41 5.87
C GLU A 344 -12.37 -5.91 6.65
N LEU A 345 -12.33 -6.11 7.97
CA LEU A 345 -13.30 -5.60 8.93
C LEU A 345 -12.72 -4.42 9.71
N TRP A 346 -13.55 -3.43 9.96
CA TRP A 346 -13.21 -2.32 10.83
C TRP A 346 -13.37 -2.72 12.31
N PRO A 347 -12.42 -2.34 13.20
CA PRO A 347 -12.68 -2.35 14.62
C PRO A 347 -13.72 -1.28 14.99
N SER A 348 -14.25 -1.34 16.19
CA SER A 348 -15.13 -0.28 16.70
C SER A 348 -14.38 1.05 16.78
N THR A 349 -15.05 2.15 16.38
CA THR A 349 -14.47 3.49 16.39
C THR A 349 -15.46 4.49 17.00
N GLY A 350 -15.09 5.07 18.13
CA GLY A 350 -16.01 5.97 18.85
C GLY A 350 -17.32 5.25 19.19
N ASP A 351 -18.46 5.83 18.78
CA ASP A 351 -19.78 5.27 19.01
C ASP A 351 -20.23 4.26 17.93
N GLN A 352 -19.37 3.99 16.93
CA GLN A 352 -19.71 3.06 15.85
C GLN A 352 -19.19 1.66 16.18
N PRO A 353 -20.09 0.65 16.26
CA PRO A 353 -19.72 -0.72 16.53
C PRO A 353 -19.04 -1.35 15.30
N GLY A 354 -17.83 -1.85 15.48
CA GLY A 354 -17.12 -2.66 14.51
C GLY A 354 -17.00 -4.11 14.97
N TYR A 355 -16.08 -4.87 14.37
CA TYR A 355 -15.91 -6.28 14.70
C TYR A 355 -15.54 -6.53 16.17
N THR A 356 -14.92 -5.57 16.86
CA THR A 356 -14.54 -5.72 18.26
C THR A 356 -15.73 -5.77 19.24
N SER A 357 -16.94 -5.41 18.75
CA SER A 357 -18.18 -5.59 19.48
C SER A 357 -18.84 -6.98 19.28
N GLU A 358 -18.33 -7.76 18.33
CA GLU A 358 -18.89 -9.08 18.01
C GLU A 358 -18.29 -10.19 18.85
N PRO A 359 -19.08 -11.22 19.23
CA PRO A 359 -18.55 -12.42 19.87
C PRO A 359 -17.54 -13.16 19.00
N THR A 360 -16.49 -13.71 19.59
CA THR A 360 -15.48 -14.51 18.88
C THR A 360 -16.10 -15.65 18.07
N ALA A 361 -17.12 -16.33 18.61
CA ALA A 361 -17.80 -17.42 17.91
C ALA A 361 -18.51 -16.95 16.62
N THR A 362 -19.09 -15.76 16.64
CA THR A 362 -19.71 -15.13 15.46
C THR A 362 -18.68 -14.86 14.39
N LEU A 363 -17.57 -14.20 14.77
CA LEU A 363 -16.48 -13.90 13.83
C LEU A 363 -15.83 -15.17 13.27
N ALA A 364 -15.61 -16.19 14.12
CA ALA A 364 -15.09 -17.48 13.67
C ALA A 364 -16.04 -18.18 12.68
N GLY A 365 -17.34 -18.08 12.89
CA GLY A 365 -18.35 -18.57 11.95
C GLY A 365 -18.27 -17.84 10.60
N TRP A 366 -18.12 -16.53 10.62
CA TRP A 366 -17.98 -15.71 9.40
C TRP A 366 -16.66 -15.99 8.66
N ASP A 367 -15.55 -16.12 9.38
CA ASP A 367 -14.25 -16.46 8.80
C ASP A 367 -14.29 -17.83 8.12
N ASN A 368 -14.88 -18.83 8.79
CA ASN A 368 -15.03 -20.17 8.23
C ASN A 368 -15.91 -20.17 6.97
N ALA A 369 -17.05 -19.50 7.01
CA ALA A 369 -17.94 -19.37 5.87
C ALA A 369 -17.23 -18.73 4.66
N LEU A 370 -16.51 -17.63 4.88
CA LEU A 370 -15.74 -16.96 3.84
C LEU A 370 -14.66 -17.86 3.24
N ARG A 371 -13.93 -18.64 4.07
CA ARG A 371 -12.89 -19.58 3.60
C ARG A 371 -13.46 -20.74 2.80
N LEU A 372 -14.67 -21.18 3.12
CA LEU A 372 -15.38 -22.23 2.40
C LEU A 372 -16.10 -21.73 1.15
N GLY A 373 -16.21 -20.43 0.95
CA GLY A 373 -17.02 -19.83 -0.12
C GLY A 373 -18.51 -20.00 0.13
N GLU A 374 -18.95 -20.09 1.38
CA GLU A 374 -20.33 -20.28 1.82
C GLU A 374 -20.86 -18.98 2.43
N ALA A 375 -22.14 -18.66 2.18
CA ALA A 375 -22.75 -17.50 2.81
C ALA A 375 -22.80 -17.70 4.34
N PRO A 376 -22.39 -16.70 5.13
CA PRO A 376 -22.47 -16.81 6.58
C PRO A 376 -23.93 -16.86 7.04
N ALA A 377 -24.17 -17.54 8.15
CA ALA A 377 -25.47 -17.51 8.81
C ALA A 377 -25.62 -16.16 9.54
N CYS A 378 -26.57 -15.35 9.15
CA CYS A 378 -26.98 -14.11 9.80
C CYS A 378 -28.18 -14.42 10.74
#